data_b4f27dfc9ad3a43f1652e8fe3b2a9a23
#
_entry.id   b4f27dfc9ad3a43f1652e8fe3b2a9a23
#
_cell.length_a   1.000
_cell.length_b   1.000
_cell.length_c   1.000
_cell.angle_alpha   90.00
_cell.angle_beta   90.00
_cell.angle_gamma   90.00
#
_symmetry.space_group_name_H-M   'P 1'
#
loop_
_entity.id
_entity.type
_entity.pdbx_description
1 polymer ?
#
loop_
_entity_poly.entity_id
_entity_poly.type
_entity_poly.pdbx_seq_one_letter_code
_entity_poly.pdbx_strand_id
1 'polypeptide(L)'
;MVSAEQSKVVLVVEDEPQILMILADYLSELGYTVLQAPSSVEAFRILAGRPRLDLLITDFRLPDDVSGVMIAEPALKLRPDLKVLFISGYPAEIIDTGSSLLGKVPLLTKPFSLERLHLQVQKLLGA
;
A
#
# COMPACT_ATOMS: atom_id res chain seq x y z
N MET A 1 -22.52 3.78 12.21
CA MET A 1 -22.29 2.68 11.26
C MET A 1 -21.89 3.22 9.91
N VAL A 2 -20.81 2.72 9.36
CA VAL A 2 -20.33 3.18 8.06
C VAL A 2 -20.95 2.31 6.98
N SER A 3 -21.55 2.93 5.95
CA SER A 3 -22.08 2.18 4.82
C SER A 3 -20.93 1.67 3.94
N ALA A 4 -21.23 0.69 3.09
CA ALA A 4 -20.22 0.16 2.16
C ALA A 4 -19.68 1.27 1.24
N GLU A 5 -20.50 2.27 0.92
CA GLU A 5 -20.11 3.39 0.08
C GLU A 5 -19.10 4.31 0.75
N GLN A 6 -19.06 4.31 2.09
CA GLN A 6 -18.17 5.14 2.87
C GLN A 6 -16.89 4.41 3.27
N SER A 7 -16.81 3.09 3.00
CA SER A 7 -15.62 2.33 3.32
C SER A 7 -14.45 2.81 2.47
N LYS A 8 -13.32 3.04 3.13
CA LYS A 8 -12.09 3.38 2.41
C LYS A 8 -11.56 2.14 1.72
N VAL A 9 -11.02 2.32 0.53
CA VAL A 9 -10.51 1.24 -0.30
C VAL A 9 -9.00 1.24 -0.27
N VAL A 10 -8.42 0.09 0.09
CA VAL A 10 -6.97 -0.09 0.25
C VAL A 10 -6.50 -1.17 -0.72
N LEU A 11 -5.48 -0.84 -1.51
CA LEU A 11 -4.79 -1.83 -2.34
C LEU A 11 -3.53 -2.25 -1.59
N VAL A 12 -3.39 -3.56 -1.34
CA VAL A 12 -2.21 -4.12 -0.69
C VAL A 12 -1.44 -4.93 -1.72
N VAL A 13 -0.17 -4.56 -1.93
CA VAL A 13 0.74 -5.26 -2.84
C VAL A 13 1.82 -5.95 -2.02
N GLU A 14 1.79 -7.27 -2.00
CA GLU A 14 2.70 -8.09 -1.21
C GLU A 14 2.88 -9.43 -1.90
N ASP A 15 4.14 -9.82 -2.15
CA ASP A 15 4.42 -11.05 -2.88
C ASP A 15 4.40 -12.31 -2.02
N GLU A 16 4.50 -12.18 -0.70
CA GLU A 16 4.41 -13.32 0.19
C GLU A 16 2.94 -13.60 0.52
N PRO A 17 2.38 -14.74 0.06
CA PRO A 17 0.94 -14.97 0.21
C PRO A 17 0.43 -14.96 1.63
N GLN A 18 1.23 -15.46 2.58
CA GLN A 18 0.82 -15.50 3.97
C GLN A 18 0.71 -14.11 4.57
N ILE A 19 1.66 -13.25 4.22
CA ILE A 19 1.66 -11.86 4.71
C ILE A 19 0.51 -11.10 4.07
N LEU A 20 0.31 -11.27 2.77
CA LEU A 20 -0.80 -10.63 2.08
C LEU A 20 -2.14 -11.01 2.71
N MET A 21 -2.33 -12.28 3.03
CA MET A 21 -3.56 -12.74 3.66
C MET A 21 -3.76 -12.10 5.04
N ILE A 22 -2.71 -12.06 5.84
CA ILE A 22 -2.79 -11.48 7.19
C ILE A 22 -3.15 -10.00 7.12
N LEU A 23 -2.49 -9.26 6.24
CA LEU A 23 -2.76 -7.82 6.09
C LEU A 23 -4.19 -7.57 5.58
N ALA A 24 -4.62 -8.35 4.58
CA ALA A 24 -5.94 -8.19 4.01
C ALA A 24 -7.03 -8.51 5.02
N ASP A 25 -6.87 -9.60 5.76
CA ASP A 25 -7.86 -10.00 6.77
C ASP A 25 -7.94 -8.96 7.90
N TYR A 26 -6.79 -8.49 8.36
CA TYR A 26 -6.75 -7.53 9.44
C TYR A 26 -7.44 -6.21 9.04
N LEU A 27 -7.09 -5.69 7.87
CA LEU A 27 -7.67 -4.44 7.39
C LEU A 27 -9.16 -4.59 7.09
N SER A 28 -9.57 -5.74 6.57
CA SER A 28 -10.99 -6.01 6.34
C SER A 28 -11.79 -6.02 7.64
N GLU A 29 -11.22 -6.59 8.70
CA GLU A 29 -11.87 -6.61 10.01
C GLU A 29 -12.02 -5.21 10.60
N LEU A 30 -11.13 -4.29 10.21
CA LEU A 30 -11.20 -2.89 10.65
C LEU A 30 -12.22 -2.08 9.84
N GLY A 31 -12.84 -2.67 8.83
CA GLY A 31 -13.87 -2.00 8.05
C GLY A 31 -13.42 -1.45 6.72
N TYR A 32 -12.16 -1.67 6.33
CA TYR A 32 -11.68 -1.24 5.02
C TYR A 32 -12.06 -2.24 3.93
N THR A 33 -12.26 -1.74 2.72
CA THR A 33 -12.40 -2.61 1.55
C THR A 33 -11.00 -2.85 1.00
N VAL A 34 -10.58 -4.11 0.93
CA VAL A 34 -9.20 -4.45 0.57
C VAL A 34 -9.14 -5.11 -0.81
N LEU A 35 -8.30 -4.54 -1.67
CA LEU A 35 -7.93 -5.15 -2.94
C LEU A 35 -6.56 -5.77 -2.76
N GLN A 36 -6.38 -6.99 -3.20
CA GLN A 36 -5.15 -7.74 -2.99
C GLN A 36 -4.39 -7.94 -4.30
N ALA A 37 -3.09 -7.63 -4.27
CA ALA A 37 -2.21 -7.86 -5.42
C ALA A 37 -1.00 -8.67 -4.95
N PRO A 38 -0.93 -9.95 -5.34
CA PRO A 38 0.21 -10.81 -4.95
C PRO A 38 1.47 -10.54 -5.77
N SER A 39 1.40 -9.65 -6.73
CA SER A 39 2.54 -9.33 -7.60
C SER A 39 2.39 -7.92 -8.16
N SER A 40 3.49 -7.40 -8.72
CA SER A 40 3.45 -6.11 -9.42
C SER A 40 2.53 -6.17 -10.64
N VAL A 41 2.50 -7.30 -11.34
CA VAL A 41 1.63 -7.48 -12.50
C VAL A 41 0.17 -7.31 -12.12
N GLU A 42 -0.25 -7.95 -11.03
CA GLU A 42 -1.62 -7.82 -10.56
C GLU A 42 -1.92 -6.41 -10.06
N ALA A 43 -0.94 -5.76 -9.43
CA ALA A 43 -1.11 -4.38 -8.99
C ALA A 43 -1.36 -3.45 -10.18
N PHE A 44 -0.56 -3.56 -11.25
CA PHE A 44 -0.75 -2.75 -12.44
C PHE A 44 -2.08 -3.03 -13.11
N ARG A 45 -2.50 -4.31 -13.12
CA ARG A 45 -3.78 -4.70 -13.70
C ARG A 45 -4.95 -4.08 -12.94
N ILE A 46 -4.89 -4.11 -11.60
CA ILE A 46 -5.93 -3.49 -10.78
C ILE A 46 -5.97 -1.99 -11.01
N LEU A 47 -4.81 -1.35 -11.03
CA LEU A 47 -4.73 0.10 -11.23
C LEU A 47 -5.24 0.50 -12.63
N ALA A 48 -4.98 -0.32 -13.64
CA ALA A 48 -5.46 -0.07 -15.01
C ALA A 48 -6.98 -0.10 -15.10
N GLY A 49 -7.66 -0.86 -14.24
CA GLY A 49 -9.12 -0.90 -14.17
C GLY A 49 -9.74 0.34 -13.54
N ARG A 50 -8.91 1.24 -13.03
CA ARG A 50 -9.32 2.50 -12.41
C ARG A 50 -10.36 2.36 -11.29
N PRO A 51 -10.15 1.45 -10.30
CA PRO A 51 -11.09 1.36 -9.19
C PRO A 51 -10.95 2.60 -8.31
N ARG A 52 -11.99 2.84 -7.49
CA ARG A 52 -11.82 3.81 -6.41
C ARG A 52 -10.71 3.30 -5.48
N LEU A 53 -9.83 4.20 -5.07
CA LEU A 53 -8.70 3.81 -4.25
C LEU A 53 -8.31 4.96 -3.33
N ASP A 54 -8.22 4.70 -2.04
CA ASP A 54 -7.89 5.70 -1.03
C ASP A 54 -6.47 5.55 -0.50
N LEU A 55 -5.95 4.31 -0.47
CA LEU A 55 -4.63 4.02 0.06
C LEU A 55 -3.99 2.88 -0.73
N LEU A 56 -2.71 3.05 -1.03
CA LEU A 56 -1.86 2.00 -1.59
C LEU A 56 -0.83 1.61 -0.53
N ILE A 57 -0.82 0.35 -0.13
CA ILE A 57 0.21 -0.22 0.73
C ILE A 57 1.01 -1.18 -0.13
N THR A 58 2.30 -0.94 -0.27
CA THR A 58 3.13 -1.80 -1.10
C THR A 58 4.50 -2.01 -0.49
N ASP A 59 5.03 -3.24 -0.64
CA ASP A 59 6.42 -3.48 -0.38
C ASP A 59 7.26 -2.53 -1.23
N PHE A 60 8.33 -2.01 -0.64
CA PHE A 60 9.26 -1.18 -1.37
C PHE A 60 10.01 -1.98 -2.43
N ARG A 61 10.39 -3.21 -2.10
CA ARG A 61 11.08 -4.11 -3.03
C ARG A 61 10.18 -5.30 -3.37
N LEU A 62 9.95 -5.51 -4.66
CA LEU A 62 9.16 -6.61 -5.19
C LEU A 62 10.04 -7.46 -6.11
N PRO A 63 9.63 -8.71 -6.43
CA PRO A 63 10.35 -9.53 -7.39
C PRO A 63 10.47 -8.87 -8.76
N ASP A 64 11.40 -9.37 -9.58
CA ASP A 64 11.62 -8.92 -10.96
C ASP A 64 12.10 -7.46 -11.05
N ASP A 65 12.86 -7.03 -10.04
CA ASP A 65 13.45 -5.68 -9.99
C ASP A 65 12.40 -4.57 -10.01
N VAL A 66 11.19 -4.85 -9.57
CA VAL A 66 10.15 -3.84 -9.44
C VAL A 66 10.18 -3.27 -8.03
N SER A 67 10.22 -1.95 -7.91
CA SER A 67 10.09 -1.29 -6.62
C SER A 67 8.65 -0.81 -6.41
N GLY A 68 8.28 -0.61 -5.14
CA GLY A 68 6.99 -0.02 -4.83
C GLY A 68 6.80 1.36 -5.43
N VAL A 69 7.90 2.09 -5.65
CA VAL A 69 7.86 3.40 -6.30
C VAL A 69 7.34 3.29 -7.73
N MET A 70 7.72 2.24 -8.45
CA MET A 70 7.26 2.01 -9.82
C MET A 70 5.76 1.79 -9.91
N ILE A 71 5.16 1.33 -8.81
CA ILE A 71 3.72 1.17 -8.73
C ILE A 71 3.06 2.46 -8.26
N ALA A 72 3.66 3.11 -7.27
CA ALA A 72 3.09 4.31 -6.65
C ALA A 72 3.08 5.52 -7.58
N GLU A 73 4.14 5.73 -8.36
CA GLU A 73 4.24 6.92 -9.21
C GLU A 73 3.12 7.00 -10.24
N PRO A 74 2.87 5.96 -11.06
CA PRO A 74 1.76 6.02 -12.00
C PRO A 74 0.39 6.07 -11.31
N ALA A 75 0.26 5.42 -10.14
CA ALA A 75 -0.99 5.47 -9.38
C ALA A 75 -1.29 6.90 -8.93
N LEU A 76 -0.29 7.61 -8.47
CA LEU A 76 -0.44 9.00 -8.02
C LEU A 76 -0.74 9.96 -9.16
N LYS A 77 -0.22 9.68 -10.37
CA LYS A 77 -0.52 10.51 -11.54
C LYS A 77 -2.01 10.47 -11.87
N LEU A 78 -2.62 9.30 -11.70
CA LEU A 78 -4.06 9.14 -11.96
C LEU A 78 -4.92 9.54 -10.76
N ARG A 79 -4.35 9.46 -9.56
CA ARG A 79 -5.07 9.74 -8.31
C ARG A 79 -4.20 10.62 -7.42
N PRO A 80 -4.17 11.95 -7.66
CA PRO A 80 -3.29 12.84 -6.90
C PRO A 80 -3.54 12.83 -5.39
N ASP A 81 -4.76 12.49 -4.97
CA ASP A 81 -5.11 12.45 -3.54
C ASP A 81 -4.86 11.10 -2.89
N LEU A 82 -4.37 10.13 -3.66
CA LEU A 82 -4.08 8.80 -3.13
C LEU A 82 -3.00 8.88 -2.06
N LYS A 83 -3.23 8.18 -0.95
CA LYS A 83 -2.21 8.02 0.08
C LYS A 83 -1.40 6.77 -0.22
N VAL A 84 -0.12 6.80 0.12
CA VAL A 84 0.80 5.68 -0.12
C VAL A 84 1.55 5.37 1.16
N LEU A 85 1.69 4.08 1.46
CA LEU A 85 2.50 3.59 2.57
C LEU A 85 3.44 2.52 2.03
N PHE A 86 4.74 2.74 2.18
CA PHE A 86 5.75 1.75 1.81
C PHE A 86 6.09 0.86 3.00
N ILE A 87 6.33 -0.41 2.73
CA ILE A 87 6.81 -1.38 3.71
C ILE A 87 8.19 -1.84 3.28
N SER A 88 9.19 -1.74 4.16
CA SER A 88 10.56 -2.11 3.83
C SER A 88 11.24 -2.83 4.97
N GLY A 89 12.02 -3.87 4.65
CA GLY A 89 12.90 -4.53 5.60
C GLY A 89 14.24 -3.84 5.76
N TYR A 90 14.62 -3.01 4.78
CA TYR A 90 15.93 -2.36 4.75
C TYR A 90 15.77 -0.89 4.37
N PRO A 91 15.65 0.01 5.38
CA PRO A 91 15.46 1.43 5.09
C PRO A 91 16.56 2.04 4.21
N ALA A 92 17.77 1.52 4.26
CA ALA A 92 18.87 2.01 3.44
C ALA A 92 18.62 1.86 1.93
N GLU A 93 17.81 0.88 1.52
CA GLU A 93 17.49 0.67 0.10
C GLU A 93 16.73 1.84 -0.49
N ILE A 94 15.98 2.54 0.35
CA ILE A 94 15.14 3.64 -0.07
C ILE A 94 15.97 4.84 -0.48
N ILE A 95 17.12 5.04 0.17
CA ILE A 95 17.98 6.18 -0.07
C ILE A 95 18.56 6.17 -1.48
N ASP A 96 18.74 4.98 -2.06
CA ASP A 96 19.38 4.82 -3.36
C ASP A 96 18.46 4.96 -4.56
N THR A 97 17.16 5.14 -4.36
CA THR A 97 16.22 5.16 -5.50
C THR A 97 16.19 6.49 -6.25
N GLY A 98 16.54 7.59 -5.59
CA GLY A 98 16.45 8.91 -6.19
C GLY A 98 15.02 9.38 -6.49
N SER A 99 14.02 8.69 -5.97
CA SER A 99 12.63 9.06 -6.21
C SER A 99 12.23 10.31 -5.42
N SER A 100 11.44 11.17 -6.03
CA SER A 100 10.89 12.34 -5.37
C SER A 100 9.85 11.99 -4.31
N LEU A 101 9.37 10.75 -4.30
CA LEU A 101 8.42 10.30 -3.28
C LEU A 101 9.07 10.09 -1.93
N LEU A 102 10.38 9.84 -1.90
CA LEU A 102 11.08 9.62 -0.63
C LEU A 102 11.07 10.88 0.21
N GLY A 103 10.77 10.71 1.49
CA GLY A 103 10.60 11.85 2.40
C GLY A 103 9.20 12.43 2.41
N LYS A 104 8.38 12.12 1.40
CA LYS A 104 6.99 12.57 1.32
C LYS A 104 5.99 11.49 1.65
N VAL A 105 6.43 10.23 1.59
CA VAL A 105 5.58 9.06 1.79
C VAL A 105 6.04 8.34 3.05
N PRO A 106 5.11 7.99 3.96
CA PRO A 106 5.49 7.26 5.16
C PRO A 106 6.01 5.87 4.83
N LEU A 107 6.87 5.38 5.71
CA LEU A 107 7.50 4.09 5.60
C LEU A 107 7.25 3.28 6.87
N LEU A 108 6.83 2.03 6.71
CA LEU A 108 6.69 1.11 7.81
C LEU A 108 7.80 0.05 7.70
N THR A 109 8.65 -0.03 8.71
CA THR A 109 9.83 -0.92 8.68
C THR A 109 9.47 -2.30 9.23
N LYS A 110 9.88 -3.35 8.51
CA LYS A 110 9.73 -4.73 8.99
C LYS A 110 10.80 -5.04 10.04
N PRO A 111 10.47 -5.82 11.08
CA PRO A 111 9.15 -6.31 11.41
C PRO A 111 8.29 -5.23 12.04
N PHE A 112 6.99 -5.28 11.83
CA PHE A 112 6.05 -4.35 12.44
C PHE A 112 4.87 -5.13 13.00
N SER A 113 4.21 -4.53 14.01
CA SER A 113 2.99 -5.09 14.55
C SER A 113 1.78 -4.62 13.74
N LEU A 114 0.70 -5.38 13.80
CA LEU A 114 -0.54 -4.97 13.15
C LEU A 114 -1.07 -3.66 13.76
N GLU A 115 -0.80 -3.43 15.03
CA GLU A 115 -1.17 -2.17 15.68
C GLU A 115 -0.45 -0.96 15.06
N ARG A 116 0.83 -1.11 14.76
CA ARG A 116 1.58 -0.03 14.10
C ARG A 116 1.07 0.22 12.69
N LEU A 117 0.74 -0.84 11.98
CA LEU A 117 0.11 -0.70 10.67
C LEU A 117 -1.19 0.08 10.78
N HIS A 118 -2.04 -0.27 11.74
CA HIS A 118 -3.33 0.38 11.95
C HIS A 118 -3.15 1.87 12.25
N LEU A 119 -2.19 2.21 13.12
CA LEU A 119 -1.92 3.61 13.43
C LEU A 119 -1.51 4.41 12.19
N GLN A 120 -0.66 3.83 11.35
CA GLN A 120 -0.24 4.50 10.12
C GLN A 120 -1.40 4.67 9.15
N VAL A 121 -2.23 3.65 9.01
CA VAL A 121 -3.40 3.71 8.13
C VAL A 121 -4.38 4.79 8.60
N GLN A 122 -4.63 4.84 9.91
CA GLN A 122 -5.50 5.87 10.47
C GLN A 122 -4.97 7.28 10.22
N LYS A 123 -3.67 7.48 10.40
CA LYS A 123 -3.05 8.77 10.14
C LYS A 123 -3.23 9.20 8.69
N LEU A 124 -3.06 8.28 7.77
CA LEU A 124 -3.14 8.57 6.35
C LEU A 124 -4.57 8.81 5.88
N LEU A 125 -5.52 8.07 6.41
CA LEU A 125 -6.91 8.15 5.97
C LEU A 125 -7.78 9.05 6.84
N GLY A 126 -7.25 9.54 7.93
CA GLY A 126 -7.97 10.46 8.81
C GLY A 126 -9.10 9.80 9.58
N ALA A 127 -9.04 8.51 9.76
CA ALA A 127 -10.13 7.76 10.40
C ALA A 127 -9.88 7.50 11.87
#